data_e0058198440e463e61d6312b6c766663
#
_entry.id   e0058198440e463e61d6312b6c766663
#
_cell.length_a   1.000
_cell.length_b   1.000
_cell.length_c   1.000
_cell.angle_alpha   90.00
_cell.angle_beta   90.00
_cell.angle_gamma   90.00
#
_symmetry.space_group_name_H-M   'P 1'
#
loop_
_entity.id
_entity.type
_entity.pdbx_description
1 polymer ?
#
loop_
_entity_poly.entity_id
_entity_poly.type
_entity_poly.pdbx_seq_one_letter_code
_entity_poly.pdbx_strand_id
1 'polypeptide(L)'
;ALARVSPRQFGIALRTCAGETAAAGDAAVPFSIQSMSKGFSLTLAIRALGEAMWDRIGREPSGGPFNSLVQLESERGIPRNPFI
;
A
#
# COMPACT_ATOMS: atom_id res chain seq x y z
N ALA A 1 5.37 15.76 -9.52
CA ALA A 1 5.21 16.15 -8.10
C ALA A 1 6.40 15.67 -7.27
N LEU A 2 6.77 14.38 -7.30
CA LEU A 2 7.85 13.81 -6.49
C LEU A 2 9.23 14.42 -6.77
N ALA A 3 9.52 14.82 -8.01
CA ALA A 3 10.79 15.47 -8.38
C ALA A 3 11.04 16.81 -7.67
N ARG A 4 10.04 17.36 -6.98
CA ARG A 4 10.17 18.61 -6.20
C ARG A 4 10.52 18.37 -4.72
N VAL A 5 10.51 17.12 -4.28
CA VAL A 5 10.87 16.77 -2.91
C VAL A 5 12.39 16.82 -2.76
N SER A 6 12.89 17.44 -1.71
CA SER A 6 14.32 17.51 -1.46
C SER A 6 14.91 16.10 -1.26
N PRO A 7 15.97 15.72 -1.99
CA PRO A 7 16.63 14.42 -1.79
C PRO A 7 17.40 14.34 -0.45
N ARG A 8 17.54 15.45 0.26
CA ARG A 8 18.16 15.50 1.60
C ARG A 8 17.18 15.25 2.72
N GLN A 9 15.89 15.17 2.41
CA GLN A 9 14.85 14.94 3.41
C GLN A 9 14.83 13.47 3.82
N PHE A 10 15.01 13.23 5.11
CA PHE A 10 14.98 11.89 5.68
C PHE A 10 14.34 11.93 7.06
N GLY A 11 13.33 11.08 7.25
CA GLY A 11 12.67 10.91 8.55
C GLY A 11 12.38 9.45 8.83
N ILE A 12 12.45 9.07 10.09
CA ILE A 12 12.06 7.76 10.56
C ILE A 12 11.22 7.88 11.82
N ALA A 13 10.18 7.10 11.95
CA ALA A 13 9.37 6.99 13.14
C ALA A 13 9.06 5.53 13.45
N LEU A 14 9.04 5.21 14.73
CA LEU A 14 8.75 3.87 15.24
C LEU A 14 7.67 3.96 16.30
N ARG A 15 6.76 3.00 16.31
CA ARG A 15 5.82 2.78 17.41
C ARG A 15 5.77 1.30 17.77
N THR A 16 5.96 0.99 19.05
CA THR A 16 5.84 -0.37 19.55
C THR A 16 4.38 -0.75 19.80
N CYS A 17 4.10 -2.05 19.94
CA CYS A 17 2.77 -2.52 20.33
C CYS A 17 2.36 -2.04 21.75
N ALA A 18 3.33 -1.72 22.60
CA ALA A 18 3.10 -1.13 23.93
C ALA A 18 2.76 0.39 23.86
N GLY A 19 2.84 1.00 22.68
CA GLY A 19 2.54 2.41 22.47
C GLY A 19 3.73 3.35 22.61
N GLU A 20 4.93 2.84 22.90
CA GLU A 20 6.15 3.64 22.93
C GLU A 20 6.47 4.15 21.52
N THR A 21 6.96 5.38 21.44
CA THR A 21 7.28 6.03 20.17
C THR A 21 8.69 6.59 20.19
N ALA A 22 9.37 6.50 19.05
CA ALA A 22 10.63 7.16 18.78
C ALA A 22 10.60 7.75 17.36
N ALA A 23 11.26 8.87 17.16
CA ALA A 23 11.38 9.50 15.85
C ALA A 23 12.71 10.20 15.70
N ALA A 24 13.23 10.29 14.48
CA ALA A 24 14.43 10.99 14.13
C ALA A 24 14.34 11.64 12.75
N GLY A 25 15.15 12.68 12.51
CA GLY A 25 15.15 13.43 11.25
C GLY A 25 13.84 14.16 11.00
N ASP A 26 13.43 14.21 9.75
CA ASP A 26 12.25 14.95 9.26
C ASP A 26 10.92 14.19 9.47
N ALA A 27 10.81 13.39 10.54
CA ALA A 27 9.66 12.51 10.78
C ALA A 27 8.31 13.23 10.89
N ALA A 28 8.30 14.52 11.22
CA ALA A 28 7.10 15.35 11.31
C ALA A 28 6.76 16.08 10.00
N VAL A 29 7.61 15.98 8.97
CA VAL A 29 7.38 16.65 7.68
C VAL A 29 6.42 15.81 6.84
N PRO A 30 5.33 16.40 6.33
CA PRO A 30 4.39 15.68 5.48
C PRO A 30 5.05 15.11 4.22
N PHE A 31 4.68 13.89 3.84
CA PHE A 31 5.14 13.23 2.63
C PHE A 31 3.98 12.54 1.90
N SER A 32 4.20 12.17 0.64
CA SER A 32 3.21 11.42 -0.14
C SER A 32 3.17 9.96 0.30
N ILE A 33 2.01 9.50 0.73
CA ILE A 33 1.82 8.13 1.23
C ILE A 33 1.99 7.06 0.14
N GLN A 34 1.74 7.41 -1.12
CA GLN A 34 1.88 6.52 -2.29
C GLN A 34 1.31 5.10 -2.04
N SER A 35 2.04 4.06 -2.42
CA SER A 35 1.58 2.67 -2.32
C SER A 35 1.40 2.15 -0.89
N MET A 36 1.86 2.87 0.13
CA MET A 36 1.55 2.52 1.52
C MET A 36 0.04 2.60 1.80
N SER A 37 -0.68 3.44 1.03
CA SER A 37 -2.15 3.54 1.09
C SER A 37 -2.85 2.20 0.83
N LYS A 38 -2.26 1.32 0.05
CA LYS A 38 -2.82 -0.01 -0.26
C LYS A 38 -2.99 -0.88 0.99
N GLY A 39 -2.05 -0.82 1.92
CA GLY A 39 -2.15 -1.53 3.21
C GLY A 39 -3.33 -1.05 4.05
N PHE A 40 -3.56 0.26 4.09
CA PHE A 40 -4.70 0.83 4.82
C PHE A 40 -6.02 0.49 4.14
N SER A 41 -6.10 0.61 2.81
CA SER A 41 -7.29 0.24 2.04
C SER A 41 -7.63 -1.24 2.21
N LEU A 42 -6.63 -2.12 2.16
CA LEU A 42 -6.80 -3.55 2.41
C LEU A 42 -7.35 -3.82 3.81
N THR A 43 -6.80 -3.17 4.83
CA THR A 43 -7.26 -3.30 6.22
C THR A 43 -8.73 -2.90 6.35
N LEU A 44 -9.14 -1.79 5.73
CA LEU A 44 -10.53 -1.35 5.72
C LEU A 44 -11.44 -2.33 4.99
N ALA A 45 -11.01 -2.85 3.85
CA ALA A 45 -11.76 -3.83 3.06
C ALA A 45 -11.96 -5.14 3.84
N ILE A 46 -10.92 -5.66 4.50
CA ILE A 46 -11.03 -6.85 5.35
C ILE A 46 -12.02 -6.63 6.50
N ARG A 47 -11.95 -5.46 7.15
CA ARG A 47 -12.88 -5.14 8.23
C ARG A 47 -14.33 -5.04 7.79
N ALA A 48 -14.56 -4.54 6.56
CA ALA A 48 -15.90 -4.34 6.02
C ALA A 48 -16.51 -5.61 5.43
N LEU A 49 -15.71 -6.43 4.76
CA LEU A 49 -16.18 -7.55 3.91
C LEU A 49 -15.75 -8.92 4.44
N GLY A 50 -14.76 -8.98 5.32
CA GLY A 50 -14.20 -10.26 5.77
C GLY A 50 -13.69 -11.13 4.62
N GLU A 51 -13.97 -12.41 4.67
CA GLU A 51 -13.56 -13.37 3.64
C GLU A 51 -14.21 -13.13 2.28
N ALA A 52 -15.39 -12.51 2.22
CA ALA A 52 -16.09 -12.22 0.95
C ALA A 52 -15.28 -11.28 0.03
N MET A 53 -14.31 -10.55 0.55
CA MET A 53 -13.40 -9.75 -0.25
C MET A 53 -12.65 -10.60 -1.29
N TRP A 54 -12.30 -11.83 -0.95
CA TRP A 54 -11.50 -12.71 -1.78
C TRP A 54 -12.26 -13.31 -2.98
N ASP A 55 -13.57 -13.14 -3.02
CA ASP A 55 -14.38 -13.50 -4.19
C ASP A 55 -14.09 -12.59 -5.40
N ARG A 56 -13.52 -11.40 -5.14
CA ARG A 56 -13.28 -10.38 -6.15
C ARG A 56 -11.81 -9.97 -6.29
N ILE A 57 -10.95 -10.50 -5.46
CA ILE A 57 -9.52 -10.21 -5.46
C ILE A 57 -8.77 -11.51 -5.18
N GLY A 58 -7.80 -11.85 -6.01
CA GLY A 58 -6.98 -13.04 -5.80
C GLY A 58 -5.98 -12.92 -4.65
N ARG A 59 -5.26 -14.00 -4.41
CA ARG A 59 -4.18 -14.09 -3.40
C ARG A 59 -2.85 -14.50 -4.05
N GLU A 60 -2.75 -14.33 -5.37
CA GLU A 60 -1.62 -14.80 -6.17
C GLU A 60 -0.58 -13.70 -6.41
N PRO A 61 0.69 -14.04 -6.58
CA PRO A 61 1.68 -13.09 -7.06
C PRO A 61 1.28 -12.52 -8.42
N SER A 62 1.65 -11.26 -8.71
CA SER A 62 1.30 -10.64 -9.98
C SER A 62 1.95 -11.36 -11.18
N GLY A 63 3.16 -11.86 -11.03
CA GLY A 63 3.91 -12.49 -12.11
C GLY A 63 4.32 -11.54 -13.24
N GLY A 64 3.97 -10.27 -13.14
CA GLY A 64 4.24 -9.21 -14.12
C GLY A 64 4.29 -7.83 -13.47
N PRO A 65 4.47 -6.75 -14.25
CA PRO A 65 4.43 -5.39 -13.74
C PRO A 65 3.11 -5.08 -13.02
N PHE A 66 3.18 -4.43 -11.87
CA PHE A 66 2.03 -4.11 -11.02
C PHE A 66 0.97 -3.23 -11.70
N ASN A 67 1.31 -2.54 -12.78
CA ASN A 67 0.44 -1.64 -13.54
C ASN A 67 0.05 -2.21 -14.91
N SER A 68 0.10 -3.51 -15.09
CA SER A 68 -0.25 -4.17 -16.36
C SER A 68 -1.77 -4.23 -16.55
N LEU A 69 -2.31 -3.33 -17.37
CA LEU A 69 -3.72 -3.35 -17.79
C LEU A 69 -4.05 -4.62 -18.59
N VAL A 70 -3.12 -5.10 -19.41
CA VAL A 70 -3.27 -6.31 -20.22
C VAL A 70 -3.54 -7.53 -19.33
N GLN A 71 -2.83 -7.64 -18.22
CA GLN A 71 -3.04 -8.71 -17.27
C GLN A 71 -4.43 -8.63 -16.63
N LEU A 72 -4.84 -7.43 -16.20
CA LEU A 72 -6.16 -7.22 -15.59
C LEU A 72 -7.29 -7.53 -16.57
N GLU A 73 -7.15 -7.15 -17.84
CA GLU A 73 -8.12 -7.47 -18.89
C GLU A 73 -8.21 -8.97 -19.15
N SER A 74 -7.06 -9.67 -19.25
CA SER A 74 -7.03 -11.13 -19.47
C SER A 74 -7.66 -11.89 -18.29
N GLU A 75 -7.62 -11.34 -17.10
CA GLU A 75 -8.20 -11.88 -15.87
C GLU A 75 -9.61 -11.34 -15.55
N ARG A 76 -10.28 -10.79 -16.56
CA ARG A 76 -11.67 -10.31 -16.47
C ARG A 76 -11.89 -9.23 -15.41
N GLY A 77 -10.88 -8.41 -15.16
CA GLY A 77 -10.94 -7.33 -14.18
C GLY A 77 -10.77 -7.77 -12.72
N ILE A 78 -10.39 -9.04 -12.48
CA ILE A 78 -10.11 -9.53 -11.12
C ILE A 78 -8.61 -9.43 -10.86
N PRO A 79 -8.16 -8.54 -9.97
CA PRO A 79 -6.75 -8.42 -9.65
C PRO A 79 -6.24 -9.68 -8.93
N ARG A 80 -5.02 -10.11 -9.25
CA ARG A 80 -4.40 -11.29 -8.61
C ARG A 80 -4.16 -11.13 -7.13
N ASN A 81 -3.98 -9.90 -6.68
CA ASN A 81 -3.82 -9.60 -5.25
C ASN A 81 -4.17 -8.13 -4.96
N PRO A 82 -4.33 -7.76 -3.67
CA PRO A 82 -4.75 -6.42 -3.27
C PRO A 82 -3.73 -5.30 -3.53
N PHE A 83 -2.52 -5.62 -3.99
CA PHE A 83 -1.44 -4.65 -4.20
C PHE A 83 -1.18 -4.32 -5.68
N ILE A 84 -1.97 -4.88 -6.56
CA ILE A 84 -1.94 -4.58 -8.00
C ILE A 84 -2.77 -3.33 -8.29
#